data_6eea177d4525be770168ffd9a8ed369e
#
_entry.id   6eea177d4525be770168ffd9a8ed369e
#
_cell.length_a   1.000
_cell.length_b   1.000
_cell.length_c   1.000
_cell.angle_alpha   90.00
_cell.angle_beta   90.00
_cell.angle_gamma   90.00
#
_symmetry.space_group_name_H-M   'P 1'
#
loop_
_entity.id
_entity.type
_entity.pdbx_description
1 polymer ?
#
loop_
_entity_poly.entity_id
_entity_poly.type
_entity_poly.pdbx_seq_one_letter_code
_entity_poly.pdbx_strand_id
1 'polypeptide(L)'
;MPHKTKHFVSPNFTHEKLEPPFYKDVVDVFEDRMRNWLLVPTKKLLKVKHGSIAAVALAMNYIEGIEIYASGKDSKGKSKEFFRRGFRRIFAPVSDPDFLQDSIAAALYELLRCGFAHDAMFRNGIYFSTTRKQAFTITWPKKNGQFDPNGHLESAVINPEGFVRCI
;
A
#
# COMPACT_ATOMS: atom_id res chain seq x y z
N MET A 1 -20.51 -0.35 -40.15
CA MET A 1 -20.13 0.56 -39.06
C MET A 1 -19.00 -0.12 -38.28
N PRO A 2 -17.85 0.52 -38.04
CA PRO A 2 -16.81 -0.10 -37.24
C PRO A 2 -17.35 -0.32 -35.82
N HIS A 3 -17.27 -1.53 -35.34
CA HIS A 3 -17.60 -1.83 -33.95
C HIS A 3 -16.65 -1.03 -33.04
N LYS A 4 -17.17 0.00 -32.35
CA LYS A 4 -16.39 0.68 -31.30
C LYS A 4 -16.04 -0.36 -30.25
N THR A 5 -14.76 -0.69 -30.16
CA THR A 5 -14.26 -1.63 -29.14
C THR A 5 -14.53 -1.03 -27.76
N LYS A 6 -15.32 -1.68 -26.95
CA LYS A 6 -15.58 -1.24 -25.57
C LYS A 6 -14.39 -1.58 -24.68
N HIS A 7 -13.80 -0.57 -24.08
CA HIS A 7 -12.70 -0.74 -23.13
C HIS A 7 -13.19 -0.56 -21.70
N PHE A 8 -12.94 -1.54 -20.85
CA PHE A 8 -13.24 -1.42 -19.42
C PHE A 8 -12.28 -0.44 -18.77
N VAL A 9 -12.84 0.58 -18.10
CA VAL A 9 -12.08 1.54 -17.28
C VAL A 9 -12.12 1.17 -15.79
N SER A 10 -13.05 0.29 -15.42
CA SER A 10 -13.14 -0.37 -14.12
C SER A 10 -13.93 -1.68 -14.26
N PRO A 11 -14.04 -2.54 -13.24
CA PRO A 11 -14.78 -3.80 -13.38
C PRO A 11 -16.21 -3.67 -13.91
N ASN A 12 -16.91 -2.61 -13.54
CA ASN A 12 -18.32 -2.43 -13.88
C ASN A 12 -18.57 -1.30 -14.88
N PHE A 13 -17.55 -0.54 -15.31
CA PHE A 13 -17.71 0.60 -16.20
C PHE A 13 -16.78 0.52 -17.40
N THR A 14 -17.30 0.95 -18.56
CA THR A 14 -16.54 1.14 -19.79
C THR A 14 -16.14 2.62 -19.96
N HIS A 15 -15.23 2.90 -20.92
CA HIS A 15 -14.75 4.27 -21.20
C HIS A 15 -15.91 5.25 -21.51
N GLU A 16 -17.03 4.78 -22.03
CA GLU A 16 -18.22 5.58 -22.31
C GLU A 16 -18.74 6.33 -21.07
N LYS A 17 -18.51 5.77 -19.84
CA LYS A 17 -18.86 6.41 -18.58
C LYS A 17 -18.10 7.73 -18.36
N LEU A 18 -16.97 7.91 -19.03
CA LEU A 18 -16.09 9.08 -18.90
C LEU A 18 -16.14 10.00 -20.14
N GLU A 19 -17.17 9.85 -20.99
CA GLU A 19 -17.33 10.63 -22.25
C GLU A 19 -18.72 11.28 -22.35
N PRO A 20 -18.88 12.57 -21.98
CA PRO A 20 -17.94 13.48 -21.31
C PRO A 20 -17.79 13.16 -19.82
N PRO A 21 -16.62 13.41 -19.20
CA PRO A 21 -16.39 13.06 -17.83
C PRO A 21 -17.10 14.06 -16.90
N PHE A 22 -18.19 13.65 -16.26
CA PHE A 22 -18.76 14.37 -15.13
C PHE A 22 -18.03 13.97 -13.84
N TYR A 23 -17.94 14.88 -12.89
CA TYR A 23 -17.25 14.64 -11.61
C TYR A 23 -17.74 13.34 -10.93
N LYS A 24 -19.06 13.13 -10.89
CA LYS A 24 -19.65 11.93 -10.33
C LYS A 24 -19.18 10.66 -11.04
N ASP A 25 -19.10 10.67 -12.36
CA ASP A 25 -18.68 9.51 -13.14
C ASP A 25 -17.21 9.15 -12.88
N VAL A 26 -16.36 10.15 -12.71
CA VAL A 26 -14.96 9.96 -12.31
C VAL A 26 -14.87 9.33 -10.92
N VAL A 27 -15.67 9.79 -9.96
CA VAL A 27 -15.72 9.24 -8.59
C VAL A 27 -16.24 7.79 -8.62
N ASP A 28 -17.32 7.51 -9.34
CA ASP A 28 -17.90 6.16 -9.46
C ASP A 28 -16.88 5.17 -10.02
N VAL A 29 -16.17 5.55 -11.12
CA VAL A 29 -15.12 4.72 -11.73
C VAL A 29 -13.96 4.51 -10.78
N PHE A 30 -13.54 5.56 -10.07
CA PHE A 30 -12.48 5.47 -9.08
C PHE A 30 -12.85 4.51 -7.94
N GLU A 31 -14.02 4.69 -7.33
CA GLU A 31 -14.50 3.82 -6.25
C GLU A 31 -14.57 2.36 -6.70
N ASP A 32 -15.11 2.12 -7.89
CA ASP A 32 -15.23 0.79 -8.46
C ASP A 32 -13.86 0.12 -8.68
N ARG A 33 -12.86 0.87 -9.18
CA ARG A 33 -11.46 0.40 -9.30
C ARG A 33 -10.88 0.00 -7.95
N MET A 34 -10.94 0.92 -6.99
CA MET A 34 -10.34 0.69 -5.68
C MET A 34 -10.99 -0.49 -4.98
N ARG A 35 -12.32 -0.54 -4.98
CA ARG A 35 -13.08 -1.61 -4.35
C ARG A 35 -12.85 -2.96 -5.03
N ASN A 36 -13.06 -3.03 -6.36
CA ASN A 36 -13.24 -4.30 -7.04
C ASN A 36 -11.97 -4.81 -7.73
N TRP A 37 -11.00 -3.97 -8.09
CA TRP A 37 -9.70 -4.42 -8.57
C TRP A 37 -8.65 -4.56 -7.47
N LEU A 38 -8.81 -3.88 -6.32
CA LEU A 38 -7.80 -3.89 -5.26
C LEU A 38 -8.32 -4.49 -3.95
N LEU A 39 -9.26 -3.82 -3.26
CA LEU A 39 -9.60 -4.17 -1.87
C LEU A 39 -10.31 -5.52 -1.75
N VAL A 40 -11.29 -5.80 -2.62
CA VAL A 40 -12.02 -7.08 -2.61
C VAL A 40 -11.11 -8.25 -2.98
N PRO A 41 -10.29 -8.21 -4.06
CA PRO A 41 -9.31 -9.25 -4.35
C PRO A 41 -8.30 -9.45 -3.21
N THR A 42 -7.78 -8.38 -2.62
CA THR A 42 -6.85 -8.45 -1.48
C THR A 42 -7.47 -9.22 -0.31
N LYS A 43 -8.71 -8.90 0.07
CA LYS A 43 -9.42 -9.62 1.15
C LYS A 43 -9.71 -11.09 0.80
N LYS A 44 -9.98 -11.39 -0.46
CA LYS A 44 -10.16 -12.78 -0.94
C LYS A 44 -8.85 -13.57 -0.86
N LEU A 45 -7.72 -12.96 -1.23
CA LEU A 45 -6.40 -13.58 -1.14
C LEU A 45 -6.04 -14.03 0.28
N LEU A 46 -6.45 -13.31 1.32
CA LEU A 46 -6.24 -13.74 2.70
C LEU A 46 -6.89 -15.08 3.04
N LYS A 47 -7.95 -15.47 2.30
CA LYS A 47 -8.68 -16.74 2.48
C LYS A 47 -8.10 -17.89 1.64
N VAL A 48 -7.20 -17.59 0.73
CA VAL A 48 -6.55 -18.59 -0.13
C VAL A 48 -5.34 -19.15 0.61
N LYS A 49 -5.17 -20.48 0.58
CA LYS A 49 -3.97 -21.11 1.14
C LYS A 49 -2.72 -20.48 0.52
N HIS A 50 -1.81 -19.99 1.35
CA HIS A 50 -0.59 -19.27 0.96
C HIS A 50 -0.81 -17.91 0.25
N GLY A 51 -2.04 -17.38 0.25
CA GLY A 51 -2.36 -16.09 -0.40
C GLY A 51 -2.00 -14.84 0.40
N SER A 52 -1.60 -15.00 1.67
CA SER A 52 -1.36 -13.86 2.59
C SER A 52 -0.27 -12.91 2.09
N ILE A 53 0.81 -13.44 1.52
CA ILE A 53 1.91 -12.63 0.98
C ILE A 53 1.45 -11.81 -0.23
N ALA A 54 0.71 -12.44 -1.14
CA ALA A 54 0.14 -11.76 -2.31
C ALA A 54 -0.88 -10.68 -1.89
N ALA A 55 -1.64 -10.93 -0.81
CA ALA A 55 -2.56 -9.93 -0.26
C ALA A 55 -1.81 -8.70 0.25
N VAL A 56 -0.72 -8.87 1.00
CA VAL A 56 0.11 -7.75 1.48
C VAL A 56 0.73 -7.01 0.30
N ALA A 57 1.28 -7.72 -0.67
CA ALA A 57 1.88 -7.11 -1.86
C ALA A 57 0.87 -6.26 -2.66
N LEU A 58 -0.35 -6.75 -2.82
CA LEU A 58 -1.41 -6.00 -3.48
C LEU A 58 -1.84 -4.78 -2.66
N ALA A 59 -1.99 -4.94 -1.33
CA ALA A 59 -2.35 -3.87 -0.43
C ALA A 59 -1.30 -2.73 -0.38
N MET A 60 -0.01 -3.06 -0.48
CA MET A 60 1.08 -2.07 -0.50
C MET A 60 0.95 -1.04 -1.62
N ASN A 61 0.38 -1.42 -2.76
CA ASN A 61 0.18 -0.47 -3.87
C ASN A 61 -0.85 0.62 -3.53
N TYR A 62 -1.79 0.34 -2.63
CA TYR A 62 -2.77 1.34 -2.19
C TYR A 62 -2.13 2.47 -1.39
N ILE A 63 -1.05 2.22 -0.67
CA ILE A 63 -0.37 3.21 0.18
C ILE A 63 0.12 4.41 -0.66
N GLU A 64 0.74 4.17 -1.81
CA GLU A 64 1.12 5.23 -2.75
C GLU A 64 -0.13 5.85 -3.40
N GLY A 65 -1.08 5.00 -3.80
CA GLY A 65 -2.30 5.41 -4.48
C GLY A 65 -3.16 6.39 -3.68
N ILE A 66 -3.32 6.19 -2.36
CA ILE A 66 -4.13 7.10 -1.54
C ILE A 66 -3.56 8.51 -1.52
N GLU A 67 -2.24 8.68 -1.55
CA GLU A 67 -1.64 10.00 -1.63
C GLU A 67 -1.81 10.65 -3.00
N ILE A 68 -1.72 9.88 -4.10
CA ILE A 68 -2.02 10.36 -5.45
C ILE A 68 -3.43 10.96 -5.49
N TYR A 69 -4.41 10.23 -5.01
CA TYR A 69 -5.79 10.68 -5.02
C TYR A 69 -6.06 11.84 -4.05
N ALA A 70 -5.52 11.76 -2.85
CA ALA A 70 -5.72 12.81 -1.85
C ALA A 70 -5.05 14.13 -2.22
N SER A 71 -3.92 14.09 -2.94
CA SER A 71 -3.20 15.29 -3.36
C SER A 71 -3.58 15.79 -4.77
N GLY A 72 -4.22 14.95 -5.60
CA GLY A 72 -4.49 15.21 -7.00
C GLY A 72 -3.22 15.33 -7.86
N LYS A 73 -2.09 14.76 -7.41
CA LYS A 73 -0.79 14.87 -8.07
C LYS A 73 -0.29 13.51 -8.53
N ASP A 74 0.47 13.47 -9.63
CA ASP A 74 1.15 12.27 -10.11
C ASP A 74 2.39 11.98 -9.25
N SER A 75 2.62 10.71 -8.96
CA SER A 75 3.78 10.21 -8.22
C SER A 75 5.02 9.96 -9.09
N LYS A 76 4.97 10.23 -10.41
CA LYS A 76 6.06 9.97 -11.33
C LYS A 76 7.38 10.57 -10.86
N GLY A 77 8.40 9.70 -10.67
CA GLY A 77 9.70 10.08 -10.14
C GLY A 77 9.73 10.38 -8.63
N LYS A 78 8.59 10.25 -7.93
CA LYS A 78 8.43 10.58 -6.50
C LYS A 78 7.69 9.48 -5.70
N SER A 79 7.63 8.26 -6.24
CA SER A 79 6.87 7.15 -5.63
C SER A 79 7.21 6.93 -4.16
N LYS A 80 8.48 7.00 -3.77
CA LYS A 80 8.91 6.87 -2.36
C LYS A 80 8.32 7.96 -1.47
N GLU A 81 8.30 9.21 -1.94
CA GLU A 81 7.72 10.34 -1.20
C GLU A 81 6.22 10.18 -1.03
N PHE A 82 5.51 9.81 -2.11
CA PHE A 82 4.08 9.56 -2.08
C PHE A 82 3.73 8.37 -1.19
N PHE A 83 4.50 7.30 -1.25
CA PHE A 83 4.33 6.17 -0.35
C PHE A 83 4.48 6.58 1.13
N ARG A 84 5.50 7.36 1.49
CA ARG A 84 5.69 7.86 2.87
C ARG A 84 4.50 8.70 3.34
N ARG A 85 3.98 9.59 2.52
CA ARG A 85 2.79 10.40 2.82
C ARG A 85 1.53 9.53 2.96
N GLY A 86 1.30 8.61 2.04
CA GLY A 86 0.19 7.67 2.10
C GLY A 86 0.28 6.77 3.33
N PHE A 87 1.48 6.32 3.69
CA PHE A 87 1.72 5.55 4.91
C PHE A 87 1.29 6.32 6.17
N ARG A 88 1.63 7.59 6.27
CA ARG A 88 1.18 8.47 7.38
C ARG A 88 -0.33 8.66 7.43
N ARG A 89 -1.03 8.61 6.28
CA ARG A 89 -2.50 8.70 6.25
C ARG A 89 -3.18 7.44 6.77
N ILE A 90 -2.59 6.28 6.52
CA ILE A 90 -3.16 4.97 6.85
C ILE A 90 -2.79 4.56 8.28
N PHE A 91 -1.53 4.71 8.62
CA PHE A 91 -1.01 4.28 9.91
C PHE A 91 -0.81 5.50 10.83
N ALA A 92 -1.56 5.52 11.93
CA ALA A 92 -1.35 6.52 12.97
C ALA A 92 0.11 6.51 13.44
N PRO A 93 0.63 7.63 13.98
CA PRO A 93 1.99 7.71 14.50
C PRO A 93 2.27 6.54 15.44
N VAL A 94 3.30 5.76 15.11
CA VAL A 94 3.63 4.53 15.86
C VAL A 94 4.21 4.87 17.24
N SER A 95 4.70 6.08 17.41
CA SER A 95 5.16 6.75 18.64
C SER A 95 6.14 7.87 18.29
N ASP A 96 6.40 8.78 19.22
CA ASP A 96 7.55 9.70 19.12
C ASP A 96 8.87 8.92 18.96
N PRO A 97 9.78 9.43 18.14
CA PRO A 97 9.77 10.70 17.44
C PRO A 97 9.27 10.61 15.98
N ASP A 98 8.82 11.72 15.41
CA ASP A 98 8.29 11.84 14.03
C ASP A 98 9.22 11.27 12.95
N PHE A 99 10.55 11.37 13.12
CA PHE A 99 11.52 10.84 12.15
C PHE A 99 11.38 9.33 11.97
N LEU A 100 10.99 8.62 13.03
CA LEU A 100 10.91 7.16 13.01
C LEU A 100 9.82 6.67 12.06
N GLN A 101 8.67 7.31 12.05
CA GLN A 101 7.57 6.95 11.13
C GLN A 101 7.99 7.10 9.67
N ASP A 102 8.69 8.17 9.33
CA ASP A 102 9.21 8.39 7.97
C ASP A 102 10.28 7.40 7.57
N SER A 103 11.16 7.08 8.50
CA SER A 103 12.24 6.12 8.30
C SER A 103 11.68 4.70 8.14
N ILE A 104 10.66 4.33 8.95
CA ILE A 104 9.93 3.08 8.79
C ILE A 104 9.25 3.01 7.43
N ALA A 105 8.51 4.05 7.04
CA ALA A 105 7.82 4.09 5.75
C ALA A 105 8.80 3.98 4.59
N ALA A 106 9.95 4.67 4.66
CA ALA A 106 11.00 4.57 3.65
C ALA A 106 11.60 3.17 3.56
N ALA A 107 11.86 2.52 4.70
CA ALA A 107 12.38 1.15 4.75
C ALA A 107 11.36 0.13 4.20
N LEU A 108 10.08 0.25 4.59
CA LEU A 108 9.03 -0.61 4.06
C LEU A 108 8.81 -0.42 2.56
N TYR A 109 8.95 0.80 2.04
CA TYR A 109 8.96 1.04 0.60
C TYR A 109 10.04 0.23 -0.11
N GLU A 110 11.27 0.28 0.38
CA GLU A 110 12.41 -0.41 -0.25
C GLU A 110 12.33 -1.94 -0.09
N LEU A 111 12.00 -2.42 1.11
CA LEU A 111 12.08 -3.83 1.44
C LEU A 111 10.83 -4.61 0.99
N LEU A 112 9.65 -4.02 1.12
CA LEU A 112 8.39 -4.65 0.74
C LEU A 112 8.00 -4.28 -0.70
N ARG A 113 7.72 -2.97 -0.95
CA ARG A 113 7.14 -2.53 -2.22
C ARG A 113 8.12 -2.74 -3.37
N CYS A 114 9.35 -2.24 -3.26
CA CYS A 114 10.34 -2.40 -4.32
C CYS A 114 10.84 -3.84 -4.42
N GLY A 115 11.06 -4.52 -3.30
CA GLY A 115 11.46 -5.93 -3.29
C GLY A 115 10.44 -6.78 -4.05
N PHE A 116 9.16 -6.68 -3.74
CA PHE A 116 8.14 -7.45 -4.43
C PHE A 116 8.00 -7.07 -5.92
N ALA A 117 8.04 -5.77 -6.24
CA ALA A 117 7.85 -5.30 -7.60
C ALA A 117 9.01 -5.66 -8.55
N HIS A 118 10.23 -5.71 -8.04
CA HIS A 118 11.43 -5.94 -8.87
C HIS A 118 12.00 -7.35 -8.74
N ASP A 119 11.97 -7.90 -7.52
CA ASP A 119 12.61 -9.18 -7.21
C ASP A 119 11.57 -10.31 -7.07
N ALA A 120 10.27 -10.00 -7.19
CA ALA A 120 9.13 -10.87 -6.88
C ALA A 120 9.17 -11.46 -5.46
N MET A 121 9.99 -10.90 -4.58
CA MET A 121 10.20 -11.32 -3.19
C MET A 121 10.40 -10.11 -2.27
N PHE A 122 10.01 -10.28 -1.03
CA PHE A 122 10.38 -9.31 0.01
C PHE A 122 11.85 -9.49 0.40
N ARG A 123 12.50 -8.37 0.65
CA ARG A 123 13.93 -8.38 0.99
C ARG A 123 14.15 -8.79 2.44
N ASN A 124 15.41 -9.13 2.76
CA ASN A 124 15.81 -9.53 4.11
C ASN A 124 15.36 -8.50 5.17
N GLY A 125 14.97 -9.00 6.34
CA GLY A 125 14.42 -8.18 7.43
C GLY A 125 12.90 -8.12 7.44
N ILE A 126 12.20 -8.64 6.43
CA ILE A 126 10.75 -8.75 6.40
C ILE A 126 10.31 -10.16 6.76
N TYR A 127 9.45 -10.25 7.77
CA TYR A 127 8.89 -11.51 8.28
C TYR A 127 7.37 -11.42 8.35
N PHE A 128 6.69 -12.55 8.38
CA PHE A 128 5.24 -12.63 8.49
C PHE A 128 4.84 -13.44 9.72
N SER A 129 3.79 -12.98 10.40
CA SER A 129 3.21 -13.69 11.55
C SER A 129 1.72 -13.47 11.62
N THR A 130 0.95 -14.53 11.79
CA THR A 130 -0.50 -14.47 12.02
C THR A 130 -0.86 -14.34 13.50
N THR A 131 0.10 -14.46 14.41
CA THR A 131 -0.12 -14.41 15.86
C THR A 131 -0.03 -13.00 16.44
N ARG A 132 0.53 -12.03 15.72
CA ARG A 132 0.62 -10.64 16.16
C ARG A 132 -0.72 -9.94 16.03
N LYS A 133 -1.07 -9.08 16.99
CA LYS A 133 -2.31 -8.28 16.94
C LYS A 133 -2.17 -7.03 16.08
N GLN A 134 -0.99 -6.42 16.07
CA GLN A 134 -0.69 -5.21 15.29
C GLN A 134 -0.53 -5.55 13.81
N ALA A 135 -0.82 -4.59 12.93
CA ALA A 135 -0.61 -4.70 11.48
C ALA A 135 0.86 -5.02 11.15
N PHE A 136 1.77 -4.41 11.88
CA PHE A 136 3.20 -4.73 11.86
C PHE A 136 3.86 -4.37 13.18
N THR A 137 5.00 -4.99 13.45
CA THR A 137 5.93 -4.64 14.52
C THR A 137 7.32 -4.48 13.92
N ILE A 138 8.11 -3.57 14.45
CA ILE A 138 9.45 -3.29 13.95
C ILE A 138 10.50 -3.49 15.02
N THR A 139 11.72 -3.83 14.60
CA THR A 139 12.94 -3.70 15.39
C THR A 139 13.78 -2.58 14.81
N TRP A 140 14.09 -1.61 15.67
CA TRP A 140 14.90 -0.45 15.33
C TRP A 140 15.97 -0.28 16.41
N PRO A 141 17.23 0.01 16.06
CA PRO A 141 18.30 0.15 17.03
C PRO A 141 18.04 1.30 18.01
N LYS A 142 18.48 1.11 19.25
CA LYS A 142 18.40 2.13 20.30
C LYS A 142 19.79 2.53 20.76
N LYS A 143 19.96 3.83 21.00
CA LYS A 143 21.14 4.41 21.63
C LYS A 143 20.71 5.16 22.87
N ASN A 144 21.31 4.82 24.01
CA ASN A 144 20.95 5.41 25.32
C ASN A 144 19.44 5.28 25.65
N GLY A 145 18.82 4.15 25.30
CA GLY A 145 17.41 3.87 25.57
C GLY A 145 16.39 4.52 24.59
N GLN A 146 16.85 5.43 23.72
CA GLN A 146 16.04 6.08 22.70
C GLN A 146 16.31 5.48 21.31
N PHE A 147 15.34 5.58 20.40
CA PHE A 147 15.56 5.16 19.02
C PHE A 147 16.68 5.97 18.37
N ASP A 148 17.64 5.27 17.75
CA ASP A 148 18.77 5.92 17.09
C ASP A 148 18.30 6.60 15.79
N PRO A 149 18.40 7.92 15.66
CA PRO A 149 18.00 8.62 14.42
C PRO A 149 18.88 8.25 13.21
N ASN A 150 20.10 7.76 13.45
CA ASN A 150 21.00 7.27 12.40
C ASN A 150 20.88 5.75 12.18
N GLY A 151 19.95 5.10 12.92
CA GLY A 151 19.70 3.68 12.78
C GLY A 151 18.97 3.34 11.49
N HIS A 152 18.82 2.05 11.23
CA HIS A 152 18.04 1.52 10.12
C HIS A 152 17.13 0.40 10.62
N LEU A 153 16.09 0.10 9.85
CA LEU A 153 15.17 -0.98 10.16
C LEU A 153 15.92 -2.32 10.17
N GLU A 154 16.00 -2.96 11.33
CA GLU A 154 16.60 -4.28 11.47
C GLU A 154 15.63 -5.38 11.03
N SER A 155 14.37 -5.24 11.43
CA SER A 155 13.32 -6.16 11.00
C SER A 155 11.93 -5.54 11.08
N ALA A 156 11.02 -6.05 10.24
CA ALA A 156 9.59 -5.83 10.36
C ALA A 156 8.85 -7.17 10.30
N VAL A 157 7.99 -7.41 11.28
CA VAL A 157 7.08 -8.57 11.30
C VAL A 157 5.70 -8.09 10.93
N ILE A 158 5.19 -8.53 9.79
CA ILE A 158 3.89 -8.14 9.24
C ILE A 158 2.84 -9.18 9.64
N ASN A 159 1.71 -8.71 10.18
CA ASN A 159 0.50 -9.51 10.24
C ASN A 159 -0.33 -9.24 8.98
N PRO A 160 -0.45 -10.18 8.02
CA PRO A 160 -1.12 -9.91 6.75
C PRO A 160 -2.57 -9.47 6.92
N GLU A 161 -3.32 -10.12 7.81
CA GLU A 161 -4.72 -9.77 8.06
C GLU A 161 -4.84 -8.38 8.70
N GLY A 162 -4.02 -8.11 9.74
CA GLY A 162 -3.98 -6.81 10.39
C GLY A 162 -3.58 -5.69 9.43
N PHE A 163 -2.58 -5.94 8.58
CA PHE A 163 -2.11 -4.99 7.58
C PHE A 163 -3.18 -4.64 6.54
N VAL A 164 -3.80 -5.66 5.95
CA VAL A 164 -4.89 -5.47 4.96
C VAL A 164 -6.12 -4.80 5.57
N ARG A 165 -6.35 -4.98 6.87
CA ARG A 165 -7.48 -4.33 7.56
C ARG A 165 -7.29 -2.83 7.75
N CYS A 166 -6.05 -2.36 7.84
CA CYS A 166 -5.75 -0.92 7.96
C CYS A 166 -5.96 -0.16 6.64
N ILE A 167 -6.01 -0.87 5.52
CA ILE A 167 -6.22 -0.35 4.18
C ILE A 167 -7.68 -0.47 3.78
#